data_a1b50ef6025306c62376ad5ef9dbfb35
#
_entry.id   a1b50ef6025306c62376ad5ef9dbfb35
#
_cell.length_a   1.000
_cell.length_b   1.000
_cell.length_c   1.000
_cell.angle_alpha   90.00
_cell.angle_beta   90.00
_cell.angle_gamma   90.00
#
_symmetry.space_group_name_H-M   'P 1'
#
loop_
_entity.id
_entity.type
_entity.pdbx_description
1 polymer ?
#
loop_
_entity_poly.entity_id
_entity_poly.type
_entity_poly.pdbx_seq_one_letter_code
_entity_poly.pdbx_strand_id
1 'polypeptide(L)'
;MKKYALVIDYKYCTGCHACEVYCRNEKKMPLTEWGIKINEMGPIKMSNGKWLWDYVPVPSDLCDLCADRLAEGKTAPCVLHCLGACMEIVKVDEIGQALAGKSNKVAVYLP
;
A
#
# COMPACT_ATOMS: atom_id res chain seq x y z
N MET A 1 6.83 18.45 -7.54
CA MET A 1 5.45 18.04 -7.26
C MET A 1 5.26 16.58 -7.63
N LYS A 2 4.65 15.79 -6.77
CA LYS A 2 4.41 14.37 -7.03
C LYS A 2 3.26 14.22 -8.02
N LYS A 3 3.43 13.32 -9.00
CA LYS A 3 2.40 13.07 -10.02
C LYS A 3 1.45 11.93 -9.65
N TYR A 4 1.91 10.99 -8.85
CA TYR A 4 1.17 9.77 -8.50
C TYR A 4 1.09 9.60 -6.99
N ALA A 5 0.04 8.93 -6.56
CA ALA A 5 -0.19 8.59 -5.15
C ALA A 5 -0.49 7.11 -5.04
N LEU A 6 -0.13 6.52 -3.90
CA LEU A 6 -0.49 5.15 -3.56
C LEU A 6 -1.72 5.18 -2.67
N VAL A 7 -2.82 4.61 -3.15
CA VAL A 7 -4.09 4.52 -2.42
C VAL A 7 -4.26 3.08 -1.93
N ILE A 8 -4.46 2.91 -0.64
CA ILE A 8 -4.57 1.60 -0.01
C ILE A 8 -5.90 1.52 0.75
N ASP A 9 -6.76 0.59 0.35
CA ASP A 9 -7.97 0.24 1.11
C ASP A 9 -7.61 -0.92 2.03
N TYR A 10 -7.08 -0.61 3.21
CA TYR A 10 -6.51 -1.63 4.08
C TYR A 10 -7.55 -2.52 4.75
N LYS A 11 -8.83 -2.28 4.54
CA LYS A 11 -9.87 -3.23 4.95
C LYS A 11 -9.64 -4.60 4.31
N TYR A 12 -9.09 -4.61 3.10
CA TYR A 12 -8.86 -5.84 2.34
C TYR A 12 -7.43 -6.38 2.44
N CYS A 13 -6.56 -5.74 3.21
CA CYS A 13 -5.22 -6.23 3.42
C CYS A 13 -5.25 -7.47 4.32
N THR A 14 -4.69 -8.56 3.82
CA THR A 14 -4.69 -9.86 4.52
C THR A 14 -3.42 -10.12 5.34
N GLY A 15 -2.46 -9.20 5.29
CA GLY A 15 -1.19 -9.38 6.00
C GLY A 15 -0.27 -10.41 5.34
N CYS A 16 -0.44 -10.69 4.06
CA CYS A 16 0.33 -11.73 3.37
C CYS A 16 1.80 -11.36 3.11
N HIS A 17 2.19 -10.10 3.29
CA HIS A 17 3.54 -9.56 3.09
C HIS A 17 4.07 -9.66 1.65
N ALA A 18 3.22 -9.98 0.68
CA ALA A 18 3.64 -10.06 -0.72
C ALA A 18 4.21 -8.73 -1.23
N CYS A 19 3.56 -7.62 -0.87
CA CYS A 19 4.02 -6.28 -1.28
C CYS A 19 5.44 -5.99 -0.80
N GLU A 20 5.77 -6.40 0.43
CA GLU A 20 7.11 -6.21 1.01
C GLU A 20 8.16 -6.98 0.22
N VAL A 21 7.88 -8.25 -0.07
CA VAL A 21 8.80 -9.15 -0.75
C VAL A 21 9.03 -8.70 -2.19
N TYR A 22 7.97 -8.41 -2.92
CA TYR A 22 8.08 -8.01 -4.33
C TYR A 22 8.72 -6.65 -4.50
N CYS A 23 8.46 -5.71 -3.59
CA CYS A 23 9.13 -4.42 -3.61
C CYS A 23 10.62 -4.57 -3.38
N ARG A 24 11.01 -5.38 -2.39
CA ARG A 24 12.42 -5.63 -2.10
C ARG A 24 13.14 -6.27 -3.28
N ASN A 25 12.50 -7.25 -3.93
CA ASN A 25 13.08 -7.93 -5.08
C ASN A 25 13.25 -6.97 -6.27
N GLU A 26 12.27 -6.12 -6.53
CA GLU A 26 12.33 -5.17 -7.65
C GLU A 26 13.43 -4.15 -7.46
N LYS A 27 13.61 -3.66 -6.24
CA LYS A 27 14.62 -2.63 -5.93
C LYS A 27 15.93 -3.21 -5.45
N LYS A 28 16.04 -4.55 -5.37
CA LYS A 28 17.25 -5.24 -4.92
C LYS A 28 17.73 -4.74 -3.56
N MET A 29 16.80 -4.59 -2.64
CA MET A 29 17.10 -4.11 -1.28
C MET A 29 17.62 -5.23 -0.40
N PRO A 30 18.54 -4.93 0.54
CA PRO A 30 18.94 -5.90 1.55
C PRO A 30 17.81 -6.16 2.53
N LEU A 31 17.94 -7.24 3.32
CA LEU A 31 16.89 -7.65 4.27
C LEU A 31 16.64 -6.61 5.36
N THR A 32 17.54 -5.67 5.56
CA THR A 32 17.42 -4.62 6.59
C THR A 32 16.65 -3.39 6.10
N GLU A 33 16.30 -3.34 4.82
CA GLU A 33 15.62 -2.18 4.25
C GLU A 33 14.25 -2.56 3.69
N TRP A 34 13.32 -1.61 3.73
CA TRP A 34 11.94 -1.80 3.31
C TRP A 34 11.49 -0.66 2.41
N GLY A 35 10.95 -0.99 1.24
CA GLY A 35 10.25 0.01 0.41
C GLY A 35 8.83 0.22 0.92
N ILE A 36 8.16 -0.88 1.31
CA ILE A 36 6.84 -0.85 1.93
C ILE A 36 6.83 -1.90 3.02
N LYS A 37 6.13 -1.62 4.11
CA LYS A 37 6.05 -2.54 5.24
C LYS A 37 4.63 -2.62 5.75
N ILE A 38 4.16 -3.84 6.05
CA ILE A 38 2.85 -4.06 6.64
C ILE A 38 2.97 -3.93 8.16
N ASN A 39 2.13 -3.08 8.72
CA ASN A 39 2.04 -2.89 10.16
C ASN A 39 0.75 -3.53 10.66
N GLU A 40 0.85 -4.34 11.71
CA GLU A 40 -0.31 -4.96 12.34
C GLU A 40 -0.79 -4.07 13.49
N MET A 41 -2.06 -3.68 13.43
CA MET A 41 -2.72 -2.96 14.50
C MET A 41 -3.70 -3.87 15.21
N GLY A 42 -3.38 -4.22 16.45
CA GLY A 42 -4.22 -5.09 17.25
C GLY A 42 -3.65 -6.50 17.37
N PRO A 43 -4.46 -7.44 17.92
CA PRO A 43 -5.88 -7.24 18.25
C PRO A 43 -6.09 -6.39 19.50
N ILE A 44 -7.01 -5.42 19.41
CA ILE A 44 -7.35 -4.51 20.52
C ILE A 44 -8.86 -4.52 20.68
N LYS A 45 -9.34 -4.84 21.88
CA LYS A 45 -10.77 -4.78 22.18
C LYS A 45 -11.17 -3.34 22.47
N MET A 46 -12.12 -2.83 21.70
CA MET A 46 -12.60 -1.46 21.85
C MET A 46 -13.79 -1.37 22.80
N SER A 47 -14.09 -0.17 23.25
CA SER A 47 -15.18 0.07 24.22
C SER A 47 -16.55 -0.31 23.70
N ASN A 48 -16.75 -0.36 22.36
CA ASN A 48 -18.00 -0.78 21.75
C ASN A 48 -18.16 -2.31 21.67
N GLY A 49 -17.23 -3.07 22.25
CA GLY A 49 -17.25 -4.52 22.24
C GLY A 49 -16.66 -5.16 21.00
N LYS A 50 -16.27 -4.38 20.01
CA LYS A 50 -15.67 -4.88 18.77
C LYS A 50 -14.14 -4.91 18.90
N TRP A 51 -13.52 -5.75 18.09
CA TRP A 51 -12.06 -5.86 18.05
C TRP A 51 -11.49 -5.05 16.90
N LEU A 52 -10.40 -4.33 17.16
CA LEU A 52 -9.60 -3.68 16.13
C LEU A 52 -8.44 -4.59 15.79
N TRP A 53 -8.37 -5.03 14.54
CA TRP A 53 -7.27 -5.87 14.06
C TRP A 53 -7.10 -5.62 12.56
N ASP A 54 -6.19 -4.72 12.23
CA ASP A 54 -5.95 -4.32 10.84
C ASP A 54 -4.49 -4.50 10.46
N TYR A 55 -4.26 -4.76 9.18
CA TYR A 55 -2.93 -4.75 8.59
C TYR A 55 -2.85 -3.56 7.67
N VAL A 56 -1.88 -2.67 7.90
CA VAL A 56 -1.75 -1.42 7.15
C VAL A 56 -0.39 -1.37 6.47
N PRO A 57 -0.33 -1.49 5.13
CA PRO A 57 0.93 -1.28 4.41
C PRO A 57 1.32 0.19 4.45
N VAL A 58 2.58 0.47 4.77
CA VAL A 58 3.11 1.84 4.85
C VAL A 58 4.39 1.93 4.02
N PRO A 59 4.45 2.78 2.98
CA PRO A 59 5.69 2.97 2.22
C PRO A 59 6.71 3.76 3.02
N SER A 60 7.98 3.43 2.81
CA SER A 60 9.09 4.16 3.42
C SER A 60 9.61 5.22 2.44
N ASP A 61 10.65 5.95 2.88
CA ASP A 61 11.32 6.94 2.02
C ASP A 61 12.01 6.28 0.80
N LEU A 62 12.18 4.97 0.82
CA LEU A 62 12.78 4.24 -0.30
C LEU A 62 11.77 3.92 -1.40
N CYS A 63 10.48 4.15 -1.16
CA CYS A 63 9.44 3.93 -2.15
C CYS A 63 9.38 5.10 -3.13
N ASP A 64 9.52 4.80 -4.43
CA ASP A 64 9.38 5.78 -5.50
C ASP A 64 8.17 5.45 -6.40
N LEU A 65 7.25 4.62 -5.92
CA LEU A 65 6.10 4.11 -6.68
C LEU A 65 6.53 3.31 -7.92
N CYS A 66 7.76 2.79 -7.92
CA CYS A 66 8.35 2.08 -9.05
C CYS A 66 8.26 2.90 -10.34
N ALA A 67 8.80 4.13 -10.27
CA ALA A 67 8.70 5.09 -11.36
C ALA A 67 9.20 4.54 -12.70
N ASP A 68 10.26 3.72 -12.69
CA ASP A 68 10.78 3.10 -13.91
C ASP A 68 9.75 2.19 -14.56
N ARG A 69 9.02 1.41 -13.78
CA ARG A 69 7.99 0.53 -14.29
C ARG A 69 6.78 1.31 -14.79
N LEU A 70 6.40 2.37 -14.08
CA LEU A 70 5.30 3.24 -14.53
C LEU A 70 5.63 3.91 -15.86
N ALA A 71 6.88 4.34 -16.05
CA ALA A 71 7.34 4.93 -17.29
C ALA A 71 7.26 3.95 -18.47
N GLU A 72 7.39 2.65 -18.20
CA GLU A 72 7.27 1.60 -19.20
C GLU A 72 5.82 1.11 -19.39
N GLY A 73 4.87 1.70 -18.69
CA GLY A 73 3.48 1.30 -18.73
C GLY A 73 3.17 0.06 -17.89
N LYS A 74 4.08 -0.32 -16.99
CA LYS A 74 3.91 -1.50 -16.13
C LYS A 74 3.41 -1.10 -14.75
N THR A 75 2.72 -2.03 -14.09
CA THR A 75 2.23 -1.83 -12.72
C THR A 75 3.34 -2.11 -11.71
N ALA A 76 3.35 -1.40 -10.58
CA ALA A 76 4.30 -1.67 -9.50
C ALA A 76 4.09 -3.11 -8.97
N PRO A 77 5.17 -3.82 -8.60
CA PRO A 77 5.05 -5.20 -8.15
C PRO A 77 4.17 -5.37 -6.91
N CYS A 78 4.22 -4.43 -5.96
CA CYS A 78 3.38 -4.51 -4.76
C CYS A 78 1.89 -4.47 -5.10
N VAL A 79 1.50 -3.65 -6.06
CA VAL A 79 0.12 -3.55 -6.53
C VAL A 79 -0.27 -4.80 -7.32
N LEU A 80 0.62 -5.25 -8.22
CA LEU A 80 0.37 -6.39 -9.10
C LEU A 80 0.17 -7.69 -8.31
N HIS A 81 0.96 -7.90 -7.26
CA HIS A 81 0.98 -9.16 -6.52
C HIS A 81 0.20 -9.14 -5.21
N CYS A 82 -0.52 -8.05 -4.92
CA CYS A 82 -1.34 -7.98 -3.72
C CYS A 82 -2.51 -8.96 -3.83
N LEU A 83 -2.56 -9.94 -2.93
CA LEU A 83 -3.61 -10.97 -2.94
C LEU A 83 -4.98 -10.39 -2.60
N GLY A 84 -5.02 -9.35 -1.77
CA GLY A 84 -6.27 -8.66 -1.42
C GLY A 84 -6.68 -7.61 -2.42
N ALA A 85 -5.83 -7.32 -3.42
CA ALA A 85 -6.06 -6.28 -4.42
C ALA A 85 -6.43 -4.94 -3.77
N CYS A 86 -5.77 -4.61 -2.65
CA CYS A 86 -6.14 -3.45 -1.84
C CYS A 86 -5.36 -2.19 -2.18
N MET A 87 -4.39 -2.26 -3.09
CA MET A 87 -3.53 -1.13 -3.44
C MET A 87 -3.72 -0.70 -4.89
N GLU A 88 -3.59 0.62 -5.10
CA GLU A 88 -3.75 1.18 -6.43
C GLU A 88 -2.88 2.44 -6.52
N ILE A 89 -2.27 2.68 -7.69
CA ILE A 89 -1.51 3.89 -7.96
C ILE A 89 -2.34 4.75 -8.89
N VAL A 90 -2.63 5.98 -8.45
CA VAL A 90 -3.45 6.91 -9.20
C VAL A 90 -2.74 8.25 -9.34
N LYS A 91 -3.19 9.05 -10.31
CA LYS A 91 -2.70 10.43 -10.43
C LYS A 91 -3.21 11.26 -9.27
N VAL A 92 -2.39 12.21 -8.82
CA VAL A 92 -2.73 13.04 -7.65
C VAL A 92 -4.05 13.78 -7.85
N ASP A 93 -4.32 14.26 -9.05
CA ASP A 93 -5.56 14.99 -9.35
C ASP A 93 -6.79 14.07 -9.42
N GLU A 94 -6.61 12.76 -9.40
CA GLU A 94 -7.69 11.78 -9.46
C GLU A 94 -7.94 11.09 -8.11
N ILE A 95 -7.29 11.54 -7.04
CA ILE A 95 -7.42 10.91 -5.71
C ILE A 95 -8.87 10.90 -5.23
N GLY A 96 -9.58 12.01 -5.40
CA GLY A 96 -10.98 12.09 -4.97
C GLY A 96 -11.87 11.06 -5.64
N GLN A 97 -11.66 10.84 -6.93
CA GLN A 97 -12.41 9.83 -7.68
C GLN A 97 -12.02 8.41 -7.25
N ALA A 98 -10.74 8.19 -6.97
CA ALA A 98 -10.27 6.89 -6.53
C ALA A 98 -10.83 6.51 -5.15
N LEU A 99 -11.08 7.49 -4.29
CA LEU A 99 -11.65 7.24 -2.97
C LEU A 99 -13.15 6.92 -3.02
N ALA A 100 -13.83 7.31 -4.08
CA ALA A 100 -15.25 7.01 -4.23
C ALA A 100 -15.46 5.49 -4.32
N GLY A 101 -16.34 4.94 -3.53
CA GLY A 101 -16.61 3.50 -3.50
C GLY A 101 -15.64 2.69 -2.64
N LYS A 102 -14.62 3.30 -2.06
CA LYS A 102 -13.72 2.62 -1.12
C LYS A 102 -14.37 2.48 0.26
N SER A 103 -13.80 1.63 1.10
CA SER A 103 -14.28 1.47 2.47
C SER A 103 -13.90 2.68 3.34
N ASN A 104 -14.21 2.63 4.63
CA ASN A 104 -13.81 3.66 5.58
C ASN A 104 -12.37 3.48 6.10
N LYS A 105 -11.65 2.47 5.61
CA LYS A 105 -10.28 2.16 6.04
C LYS A 105 -9.33 2.38 4.88
N VAL A 106 -9.11 3.65 4.52
CA VAL A 106 -8.31 4.03 3.37
C VAL A 106 -7.17 4.93 3.79
N ALA A 107 -5.98 4.67 3.27
CA ALA A 107 -4.81 5.51 3.45
C ALA A 107 -4.29 5.95 2.09
N VAL A 108 -3.79 7.17 2.00
CA VAL A 108 -3.20 7.72 0.78
C VAL A 108 -1.79 8.20 1.11
N TYR A 109 -0.83 7.76 0.32
CA TYR A 109 0.57 8.13 0.51
C TYR A 109 1.12 8.81 -0.73
N LEU A 110 1.99 9.79 -0.52
CA LEU A 110 2.71 10.50 -1.58
C LEU A 110 4.21 10.27 -1.40
N PRO A 111 4.69 9.06 -1.69
CA PRO A 111 6.11 8.73 -1.51
C PRO A 111 7.05 9.54 -2.38
#